data_ab3895dc139ceed0d33161bd4f149337
#
_entry.id   ab3895dc139ceed0d33161bd4f149337
#
_cell.length_a   1.000
_cell.length_b   1.000
_cell.length_c   1.000
_cell.angle_alpha   90.00
_cell.angle_beta   90.00
_cell.angle_gamma   90.00
#
_symmetry.space_group_name_H-M   'P 1'
#
loop_
_entity.id
_entity.type
_entity.pdbx_description
1 polymer ?
#
loop_
_entity_poly.entity_id
_entity_poly.type
_entity_poly.pdbx_seq_one_letter_code
_entity_poly.pdbx_strand_id
1 'polypeptide(L)'
;HDSDSENEGDAEYRTDSEGVDIGTGNNGTVIGYTATGEWLEYSIDVKEPGKYSYEATVSSGTSGSGFSISVIKDGKTTNLCTVNVTNTGSWGTYIVQKGNFSAELEEGPQILRITITGSYCNIDKVKLICTLNTAVEGISSDEYRYYDMIDVNGKRVDESYKGIIIMNGKKILNR
;
A
#
# COMPACT_ATOMS: atom_id res chain seq x y z
N HIS A 1 0.13 -13.55 -12.68
CA HIS A 1 0.95 -14.61 -13.32
C HIS A 1 1.60 -15.46 -12.25
N ASP A 2 1.36 -16.72 -12.33
CA ASP A 2 1.94 -17.77 -11.50
C ASP A 2 2.94 -18.59 -12.33
N SER A 3 3.94 -19.18 -11.68
CA SER A 3 5.00 -19.94 -12.38
C SER A 3 4.52 -21.35 -12.77
N ASP A 4 3.44 -21.83 -12.20
CA ASP A 4 2.78 -23.09 -12.53
C ASP A 4 1.26 -22.93 -12.68
N SER A 5 0.56 -24.00 -12.88
CA SER A 5 -0.90 -24.03 -13.11
C SER A 5 -1.69 -24.58 -11.92
N GLU A 6 -0.99 -24.96 -10.86
CA GLU A 6 -1.60 -25.53 -9.67
C GLU A 6 -1.85 -24.40 -8.66
N ASN A 7 -3.01 -24.40 -8.02
CA ASN A 7 -3.28 -23.53 -6.88
C ASN A 7 -2.94 -24.31 -5.61
N GLU A 8 -1.81 -24.02 -5.01
CA GLU A 8 -1.34 -24.66 -3.76
C GLU A 8 -2.04 -24.11 -2.51
N GLY A 9 -2.75 -23.01 -2.65
CA GLY A 9 -3.50 -22.38 -1.57
C GLY A 9 -4.80 -23.11 -1.23
N ASP A 10 -5.33 -22.88 -0.05
CA ASP A 10 -6.58 -23.45 0.47
C ASP A 10 -7.82 -22.61 0.13
N ALA A 11 -7.65 -21.49 -0.58
CA ALA A 11 -8.73 -20.61 -1.01
C ALA A 11 -8.87 -20.61 -2.53
N GLU A 12 -10.09 -20.82 -3.02
CA GLU A 12 -10.41 -20.75 -4.44
C GLU A 12 -10.60 -19.28 -4.87
N TYR A 13 -9.69 -18.78 -5.70
CA TYR A 13 -9.82 -17.49 -6.33
C TYR A 13 -9.10 -17.52 -7.69
N ARG A 14 -9.79 -17.10 -8.76
CA ARG A 14 -9.25 -17.16 -10.11
C ARG A 14 -8.79 -18.58 -10.49
N THR A 15 -9.73 -19.47 -10.58
CA THR A 15 -9.54 -20.85 -11.04
C THR A 15 -9.33 -20.97 -12.57
N ASP A 16 -8.86 -19.89 -13.21
CA ASP A 16 -8.40 -19.88 -14.59
C ASP A 16 -6.98 -20.48 -14.67
N SER A 17 -6.44 -20.55 -15.85
CA SER A 17 -5.12 -21.17 -16.13
C SER A 17 -3.92 -20.47 -15.47
N GLU A 18 -4.13 -19.37 -14.76
CA GLU A 18 -3.04 -18.60 -14.12
C GLU A 18 -2.78 -19.05 -12.66
N GLY A 19 -3.64 -19.87 -12.06
CA GLY A 19 -3.40 -20.58 -10.81
C GLY A 19 -2.83 -19.75 -9.64
N VAL A 20 -3.32 -18.51 -9.42
CA VAL A 20 -2.76 -17.66 -8.35
C VAL A 20 -2.95 -18.31 -6.99
N ASP A 21 -1.86 -18.55 -6.29
CA ASP A 21 -1.82 -19.18 -4.97
C ASP A 21 -2.37 -18.29 -3.87
N ILE A 22 -3.55 -18.63 -3.41
CA ILE A 22 -4.24 -17.88 -2.37
C ILE A 22 -4.56 -18.81 -1.21
N GLY A 23 -4.00 -18.45 -0.06
CA GLY A 23 -4.22 -19.16 1.19
C GLY A 23 -5.06 -18.38 2.18
N THR A 24 -5.42 -19.05 3.27
CA THR A 24 -6.04 -18.43 4.43
C THR A 24 -4.97 -18.00 5.42
N GLY A 25 -4.98 -16.74 5.83
CA GLY A 25 -4.02 -16.18 6.80
C GLY A 25 -4.47 -14.83 7.33
N ASN A 26 -3.93 -14.42 8.47
CA ASN A 26 -4.19 -13.12 9.10
C ASN A 26 -5.69 -12.75 9.22
N ASN A 27 -6.54 -13.72 9.51
CA ASN A 27 -8.02 -13.60 9.56
C ASN A 27 -8.67 -13.27 8.19
N GLY A 28 -8.04 -13.60 7.10
CA GLY A 28 -8.55 -13.36 5.74
C GLY A 28 -7.81 -14.17 4.69
N THR A 29 -7.91 -13.71 3.47
CA THR A 29 -7.24 -14.31 2.31
C THR A 29 -5.91 -13.61 2.09
N VAL A 30 -4.86 -14.37 1.81
CA VAL A 30 -3.50 -13.88 1.56
C VAL A 30 -2.93 -14.49 0.28
N ILE A 31 -2.05 -13.78 -0.39
CA ILE A 31 -1.18 -14.36 -1.39
C ILE A 31 -0.12 -15.18 -0.65
N GLY A 32 0.05 -16.44 -1.01
CA GLY A 32 1.01 -17.37 -0.38
C GLY A 32 1.75 -18.20 -1.42
N TYR A 33 2.52 -19.17 -0.97
CA TYR A 33 3.28 -20.13 -1.79
C TYR A 33 4.16 -19.52 -2.87
N THR A 34 4.42 -18.23 -2.77
CA THR A 34 5.04 -17.39 -3.80
C THR A 34 6.41 -17.88 -4.26
N ALA A 35 6.62 -17.91 -5.57
CA ALA A 35 7.90 -18.21 -6.17
C ALA A 35 8.52 -16.99 -6.88
N THR A 36 9.85 -16.93 -6.89
CA THR A 36 10.58 -15.82 -7.52
C THR A 36 10.25 -15.71 -9.01
N GLY A 37 9.87 -14.52 -9.44
CA GLY A 37 9.50 -14.23 -10.83
C GLY A 37 7.99 -14.10 -11.06
N GLU A 38 7.17 -14.59 -10.15
CA GLU A 38 5.71 -14.40 -10.17
C GLU A 38 5.33 -12.95 -9.95
N TRP A 39 4.18 -12.56 -10.46
CA TRP A 39 3.71 -11.20 -10.32
C TRP A 39 2.18 -11.07 -10.32
N LEU A 40 1.71 -10.03 -9.65
CA LEU A 40 0.31 -9.62 -9.62
C LEU A 40 0.19 -8.18 -10.13
N GLU A 41 -0.87 -7.92 -10.87
CA GLU A 41 -1.18 -6.59 -11.40
C GLU A 41 -2.53 -6.10 -10.91
N TYR A 42 -2.56 -4.81 -10.57
CA TYR A 42 -3.75 -4.11 -10.11
C TYR A 42 -3.91 -2.83 -10.92
N SER A 43 -5.08 -2.64 -11.53
CA SER A 43 -5.43 -1.34 -12.11
C SER A 43 -5.69 -0.33 -11.00
N ILE A 44 -4.92 0.74 -10.98
CA ILE A 44 -5.06 1.84 -10.02
C ILE A 44 -5.32 3.15 -10.76
N ASP A 45 -5.98 4.09 -10.10
CA ASP A 45 -6.20 5.44 -10.58
C ASP A 45 -5.67 6.42 -9.53
N VAL A 46 -4.51 6.99 -9.81
CA VAL A 46 -3.84 7.92 -8.89
C VAL A 46 -4.51 9.27 -9.00
N LYS A 47 -5.18 9.70 -7.93
CA LYS A 47 -5.88 10.99 -7.85
C LYS A 47 -4.95 12.14 -7.43
N GLU A 48 -3.98 11.84 -6.59
CA GLU A 48 -3.03 12.81 -6.05
C GLU A 48 -1.63 12.42 -6.51
N PRO A 49 -1.05 13.11 -7.52
CA PRO A 49 0.32 12.86 -7.94
C PRO A 49 1.32 13.27 -6.86
N GLY A 50 2.46 12.60 -6.80
CA GLY A 50 3.52 12.96 -5.87
C GLY A 50 4.20 11.78 -5.18
N LYS A 51 4.77 12.05 -4.01
CA LYS A 51 5.49 11.05 -3.22
C LYS A 51 4.54 10.14 -2.47
N TYR A 52 4.88 8.86 -2.45
CA TYR A 52 4.14 7.85 -1.74
C TYR A 52 5.05 7.02 -0.85
N SER A 53 4.47 6.51 0.21
CA SER A 53 5.02 5.44 1.04
C SER A 53 4.11 4.21 0.99
N TYR A 54 4.62 3.09 1.46
CA TYR A 54 3.83 1.86 1.57
C TYR A 54 3.81 1.32 2.99
N GLU A 55 2.73 0.62 3.32
CA GLU A 55 2.62 -0.32 4.43
C GLU A 55 2.24 -1.67 3.85
N ALA A 56 3.11 -2.66 4.02
CA ALA A 56 2.88 -4.04 3.60
C ALA A 56 2.69 -4.93 4.82
N THR A 57 1.55 -5.62 4.91
CA THR A 57 1.31 -6.64 5.93
C THR A 57 1.74 -7.97 5.36
N VAL A 58 2.79 -8.55 5.93
CA VAL A 58 3.51 -9.70 5.39
C VAL A 58 3.92 -10.69 6.46
N SER A 59 4.17 -11.94 6.07
CA SER A 59 4.85 -12.93 6.90
C SER A 59 5.79 -13.79 6.07
N SER A 60 6.79 -14.37 6.70
CA SER A 60 7.62 -15.42 6.13
C SER A 60 8.22 -16.30 7.22
N GLY A 61 8.19 -17.61 7.03
CA GLY A 61 8.87 -18.59 7.89
C GLY A 61 10.35 -18.79 7.54
N THR A 62 10.88 -18.09 6.52
CA THR A 62 12.24 -18.22 6.03
C THR A 62 12.91 -16.88 5.78
N SER A 63 14.20 -16.86 5.52
CA SER A 63 14.95 -15.68 5.13
C SER A 63 15.13 -15.62 3.62
N GLY A 64 15.31 -14.41 3.08
CA GLY A 64 15.51 -14.18 1.66
C GLY A 64 14.23 -13.98 0.85
N SER A 65 13.08 -14.00 1.49
CA SER A 65 11.79 -13.69 0.88
C SER A 65 11.67 -12.19 0.56
N GLY A 66 10.94 -11.85 -0.49
CA GLY A 66 10.75 -10.45 -0.85
C GLY A 66 9.97 -10.23 -2.12
N PHE A 67 9.62 -8.97 -2.36
CA PHE A 67 8.96 -8.54 -3.58
C PHE A 67 9.36 -7.11 -3.95
N SER A 68 9.16 -6.73 -5.20
CA SER A 68 9.26 -5.35 -5.64
C SER A 68 7.86 -4.80 -5.97
N ILE A 69 7.71 -3.49 -5.85
CA ILE A 69 6.53 -2.75 -6.28
C ILE A 69 6.95 -1.84 -7.42
N SER A 70 6.24 -1.91 -8.53
CA SER A 70 6.46 -1.05 -9.69
C SER A 70 5.13 -0.53 -10.24
N VAL A 71 5.19 0.53 -11.03
CA VAL A 71 4.06 1.00 -11.82
C VAL A 71 4.37 0.91 -13.30
N ILE A 72 3.34 0.62 -14.09
CA ILE A 72 3.38 0.61 -15.54
C ILE A 72 2.41 1.68 -16.02
N LYS A 73 2.94 2.67 -16.73
CA LYS A 73 2.17 3.75 -17.36
C LYS A 73 2.70 3.97 -18.77
N ASP A 74 1.82 4.05 -19.74
CA ASP A 74 2.16 4.26 -21.17
C ASP A 74 3.24 3.29 -21.68
N GLY A 75 3.18 2.02 -21.24
CA GLY A 75 4.14 0.97 -21.60
C GLY A 75 5.49 1.06 -20.90
N LYS A 76 5.71 2.05 -20.04
CA LYS A 76 6.93 2.21 -19.25
C LYS A 76 6.75 1.65 -17.85
N THR A 77 7.64 0.76 -17.44
CA THR A 77 7.74 0.25 -16.07
C THR A 77 8.71 1.08 -15.24
N THR A 78 8.26 1.54 -14.08
CA THR A 78 9.08 2.26 -13.10
C THR A 78 9.06 1.48 -11.79
N ASN A 79 10.22 1.01 -11.34
CA ASN A 79 10.34 0.37 -10.02
C ASN A 79 10.23 1.44 -8.91
N LEU A 80 9.35 1.20 -7.94
CA LEU A 80 9.10 2.12 -6.84
C LEU A 80 9.89 1.73 -5.58
N CYS A 81 9.96 0.44 -5.29
CA CYS A 81 10.73 -0.08 -4.15
C CYS A 81 10.96 -1.59 -4.27
N THR A 82 11.89 -2.08 -3.46
CA THR A 82 12.06 -3.50 -3.16
C THR A 82 11.87 -3.72 -1.68
N VAL A 83 11.05 -4.70 -1.32
CA VAL A 83 10.72 -5.08 0.05
C VAL A 83 11.40 -6.40 0.36
N ASN A 84 12.41 -6.37 1.22
CA ASN A 84 12.98 -7.59 1.79
C ASN A 84 12.11 -8.00 2.98
N VAL A 85 11.35 -9.09 2.83
CA VAL A 85 10.43 -9.54 3.88
C VAL A 85 11.21 -10.12 5.04
N THR A 86 10.98 -9.57 6.23
CA THR A 86 11.60 -10.05 7.46
C THR A 86 11.11 -11.47 7.77
N ASN A 87 12.04 -12.37 8.09
CA ASN A 87 11.67 -13.67 8.63
C ASN A 87 10.97 -13.48 9.98
N THR A 88 9.68 -13.81 10.03
CA THR A 88 8.84 -13.70 11.23
C THR A 88 8.81 -14.97 12.06
N GLY A 89 9.58 -15.99 11.63
CA GLY A 89 9.65 -17.30 12.28
C GLY A 89 8.45 -18.21 11.98
N SER A 90 7.44 -17.71 11.26
CA SER A 90 6.23 -18.47 10.89
C SER A 90 5.48 -17.77 9.77
N TRP A 91 4.87 -18.56 8.88
CA TRP A 91 3.95 -18.03 7.87
C TRP A 91 2.63 -17.49 8.45
N GLY A 92 2.30 -17.83 9.69
CA GLY A 92 1.13 -17.34 10.42
C GLY A 92 1.37 -16.07 11.24
N THR A 93 2.63 -15.59 11.36
CA THR A 93 2.98 -14.41 12.14
C THR A 93 3.18 -13.21 11.22
N TYR A 94 2.20 -12.33 11.16
CA TYR A 94 2.22 -11.16 10.30
C TYR A 94 2.78 -9.93 11.00
N ILE A 95 3.55 -9.15 10.24
CA ILE A 95 4.06 -7.84 10.64
C ILE A 95 3.73 -6.80 9.56
N VAL A 96 3.76 -5.53 9.94
CA VAL A 96 3.66 -4.42 8.99
C VAL A 96 5.05 -3.86 8.72
N GLN A 97 5.52 -4.03 7.48
CA GLN A 97 6.73 -3.38 7.00
C GLN A 97 6.37 -2.11 6.23
N LYS A 98 7.17 -1.05 6.43
CA LYS A 98 6.92 0.28 5.85
C LYS A 98 8.14 0.77 5.11
N GLY A 99 7.92 1.60 4.11
CA GLY A 99 8.98 2.27 3.39
C GLY A 99 8.45 3.33 2.44
N ASN A 100 9.37 4.03 1.80
CA ASN A 100 9.04 5.07 0.83
C ASN A 100 9.28 4.57 -0.59
N PHE A 101 8.53 5.11 -1.53
CA PHE A 101 8.80 4.92 -2.94
C PHE A 101 9.98 5.80 -3.38
N SER A 102 10.80 5.27 -4.27
CA SER A 102 11.96 5.97 -4.84
C SER A 102 11.59 6.95 -5.94
N ALA A 103 10.39 6.81 -6.51
CA ALA A 103 9.85 7.67 -7.56
C ALA A 103 8.47 8.19 -7.16
N GLU A 104 8.08 9.32 -7.73
CA GLU A 104 6.73 9.87 -7.59
C GLU A 104 5.74 9.11 -8.47
N LEU A 105 4.48 9.04 -8.02
CA LEU A 105 3.38 8.57 -8.85
C LEU A 105 2.80 9.76 -9.62
N GLU A 106 2.55 9.55 -10.89
CA GLU A 106 1.85 10.51 -11.74
C GLU A 106 0.34 10.36 -11.58
N GLU A 107 -0.42 11.41 -11.90
CA GLU A 107 -1.89 11.37 -11.92
C GLU A 107 -2.41 10.42 -13.00
N GLY A 108 -3.58 9.83 -12.72
CA GLY A 108 -4.36 9.06 -13.67
C GLY A 108 -4.18 7.54 -13.59
N PRO A 109 -4.75 6.81 -14.58
CA PRO A 109 -4.74 5.36 -14.61
C PRO A 109 -3.32 4.79 -14.80
N GLN A 110 -2.99 3.78 -14.00
CA GLN A 110 -1.74 3.06 -14.03
C GLN A 110 -1.96 1.60 -13.64
N ILE A 111 -1.00 0.75 -13.90
CA ILE A 111 -0.97 -0.62 -13.41
C ILE A 111 0.08 -0.68 -12.28
N LEU A 112 -0.35 -1.04 -11.09
CA LEU A 112 0.55 -1.40 -10.00
C LEU A 112 0.92 -2.88 -10.16
N ARG A 113 2.22 -3.19 -10.23
CA ARG A 113 2.71 -4.56 -10.28
C ARG A 113 3.51 -4.88 -9.02
N ILE A 114 3.19 -6.00 -8.41
CA ILE A 114 3.97 -6.63 -7.34
C ILE A 114 4.66 -7.83 -7.97
N THR A 115 5.99 -7.87 -7.95
CA THR A 115 6.79 -8.99 -8.47
C THR A 115 7.55 -9.64 -7.34
N ILE A 116 7.44 -10.96 -7.19
CA ILE A 116 8.17 -11.73 -6.19
C ILE A 116 9.64 -11.77 -6.55
N THR A 117 10.50 -11.27 -5.67
CA THR A 117 11.96 -11.22 -5.83
C THR A 117 12.69 -12.25 -4.96
N GLY A 118 11.98 -12.81 -3.99
CA GLY A 118 12.44 -13.90 -3.13
C GLY A 118 11.26 -14.72 -2.67
N SER A 119 11.29 -16.02 -2.94
CA SER A 119 10.19 -16.96 -2.72
C SER A 119 9.75 -17.04 -1.25
N TYR A 120 8.56 -17.61 -1.04
CA TYR A 120 8.00 -17.96 0.26
C TYR A 120 7.72 -16.75 1.18
N CYS A 121 7.05 -15.72 0.66
CA CYS A 121 6.42 -14.69 1.47
C CYS A 121 4.91 -14.73 1.34
N ASN A 122 4.21 -14.51 2.44
CA ASN A 122 2.78 -14.26 2.42
C ASN A 122 2.54 -12.75 2.41
N ILE A 123 1.63 -12.31 1.56
CA ILE A 123 1.23 -10.90 1.44
C ILE A 123 -0.28 -10.81 1.71
N ASP A 124 -0.65 -10.21 2.85
CA ASP A 124 -2.05 -9.96 3.19
C ASP A 124 -2.58 -8.71 2.48
N LYS A 125 -1.82 -7.62 2.57
CA LYS A 125 -2.17 -6.36 1.91
C LYS A 125 -0.98 -5.45 1.72
N VAL A 126 -1.08 -4.61 0.69
CA VAL A 126 -0.19 -3.47 0.48
C VAL A 126 -1.05 -2.20 0.44
N LYS A 127 -0.74 -1.25 1.31
CA LYS A 127 -1.39 0.06 1.39
C LYS A 127 -0.44 1.12 0.86
N LEU A 128 -0.91 1.93 -0.06
CA LEU A 128 -0.20 3.09 -0.58
C LEU A 128 -0.70 4.34 0.14
N ILE A 129 0.23 5.17 0.58
CA ILE A 129 -0.05 6.37 1.36
C ILE A 129 0.59 7.54 0.65
N CYS A 130 -0.22 8.46 0.13
CA CYS A 130 0.26 9.71 -0.42
C CYS A 130 0.93 10.52 0.70
N THR A 131 2.20 10.83 0.54
CA THR A 131 2.90 11.82 1.34
C THR A 131 2.72 13.16 0.64
N LEU A 132 1.68 13.87 0.99
CA LEU A 132 1.47 15.22 0.47
C LEU A 132 2.77 16.01 0.71
N ASN A 133 3.35 16.53 -0.35
CA ASN A 133 4.41 17.53 -0.20
C ASN A 133 3.77 18.79 0.40
N THR A 134 3.77 18.86 1.70
CA THR A 134 3.45 20.08 2.45
C THR A 134 4.60 21.10 2.40
N ALA A 135 5.51 20.96 1.48
CA ALA A 135 6.52 21.97 1.21
C ALA A 135 5.96 23.03 0.24
N VAL A 136 5.08 23.87 0.72
CA VAL A 136 5.03 25.23 0.22
C VAL A 136 6.26 25.92 0.82
N GLU A 137 7.29 26.13 0.02
CA GLU A 137 8.44 26.92 0.45
C GLU A 137 7.96 28.28 0.98
N GLY A 138 8.17 28.56 2.25
CA GLY A 138 7.91 29.88 2.86
C GLY A 138 6.73 29.95 3.83
N ILE A 139 6.00 28.87 4.11
CA ILE A 139 4.96 28.88 5.13
C ILE A 139 5.51 28.28 6.43
N SER A 140 5.46 29.07 7.52
CA SER A 140 5.91 28.62 8.85
C SER A 140 5.00 27.49 9.37
N SER A 141 5.54 26.63 10.25
CA SER A 141 4.79 25.50 10.84
C SER A 141 3.48 25.90 11.55
N ASP A 142 3.29 27.18 11.84
CA ASP A 142 2.10 27.70 12.49
C ASP A 142 0.95 27.99 11.52
N GLU A 143 1.24 28.16 10.22
CA GLU A 143 0.23 28.40 9.17
C GLU A 143 -0.48 27.10 8.71
N TYR A 144 0.14 25.93 8.94
CA TYR A 144 -0.44 24.62 8.59
C TYR A 144 -1.67 24.23 9.42
N ARG A 145 -1.91 24.87 10.54
CA ARG A 145 -3.05 24.57 11.41
C ARG A 145 -4.39 25.03 10.84
N TYR A 146 -4.38 25.94 9.86
CA TYR A 146 -5.59 26.64 9.43
C TYR A 146 -6.38 25.96 8.31
N TYR A 147 -5.78 25.06 7.53
CA TYR A 147 -6.42 24.61 6.29
C TYR A 147 -7.23 23.32 6.36
N ASP A 148 -7.11 22.57 7.45
CA ASP A 148 -7.75 21.25 7.58
C ASP A 148 -8.86 21.18 8.62
N MET A 149 -9.30 22.31 9.18
CA MET A 149 -10.45 22.35 10.08
C MET A 149 -11.73 22.60 9.29
N ILE A 150 -12.63 21.62 9.32
CA ILE A 150 -13.98 21.76 8.76
C ILE A 150 -15.02 21.45 9.84
N ASP A 151 -16.17 22.14 9.79
CA ASP A 151 -17.32 21.78 10.63
C ASP A 151 -17.98 20.49 10.13
N VAL A 152 -18.99 20.02 10.83
CA VAL A 152 -19.72 18.79 10.48
C VAL A 152 -20.49 18.88 9.16
N ASN A 153 -20.63 20.07 8.59
CA ASN A 153 -21.29 20.34 7.31
C ASN A 153 -20.27 20.46 6.16
N GLY A 154 -18.97 20.26 6.45
CA GLY A 154 -17.90 20.35 5.47
C GLY A 154 -17.43 21.78 5.17
N LYS A 155 -17.85 22.79 5.95
CA LYS A 155 -17.43 24.18 5.81
C LYS A 155 -16.09 24.39 6.52
N ARG A 156 -15.14 25.03 5.89
CA ARG A 156 -13.88 25.43 6.53
C ARG A 156 -14.11 26.43 7.66
N VAL A 157 -13.46 26.20 8.77
CA VAL A 157 -13.54 27.00 9.98
C VAL A 157 -12.14 27.30 10.52
N ASP A 158 -12.04 28.29 11.37
CA ASP A 158 -10.80 28.68 12.05
C ASP A 158 -10.81 28.31 13.55
N GLU A 159 -9.74 28.61 14.26
CA GLU A 159 -9.59 28.29 15.68
C GLU A 159 -10.61 28.98 16.60
N SER A 160 -11.26 30.04 16.14
CA SER A 160 -12.33 30.73 16.89
C SER A 160 -13.65 30.00 16.86
N TYR A 161 -13.83 29.07 15.94
CA TYR A 161 -15.06 28.29 15.80
C TYR A 161 -15.28 27.39 17.02
N LYS A 162 -16.46 27.51 17.63
CA LYS A 162 -16.88 26.67 18.76
C LYS A 162 -17.84 25.62 18.28
N GLY A 163 -17.50 24.36 18.51
CA GLY A 163 -18.32 23.23 18.08
C GLY A 163 -17.49 22.01 17.70
N ILE A 164 -18.11 21.10 16.96
CA ILE A 164 -17.42 19.90 16.48
C ILE A 164 -16.73 20.23 15.16
N ILE A 165 -15.43 20.02 15.13
CA ILE A 165 -14.60 20.15 13.93
C ILE A 165 -14.06 18.78 13.51
N ILE A 166 -13.77 18.64 12.23
CA ILE A 166 -13.04 17.51 11.68
C ILE A 166 -11.68 18.03 11.26
N MET A 167 -10.64 17.50 11.88
CA MET A 167 -9.26 17.85 11.57
C MET A 167 -8.46 16.56 11.34
N ASN A 168 -7.82 16.44 10.17
CA ASN A 168 -7.09 15.24 9.77
C ASN A 168 -7.95 13.96 9.90
N GLY A 169 -9.22 14.02 9.49
CA GLY A 169 -10.18 12.91 9.58
C GLY A 169 -10.63 12.54 11.00
N LYS A 170 -10.21 13.28 12.02
CA LYS A 170 -10.64 13.06 13.41
C LYS A 170 -11.66 14.09 13.85
N LYS A 171 -12.69 13.64 14.59
CA LYS A 171 -13.71 14.48 15.20
C LYS A 171 -13.19 15.07 16.52
N ILE A 172 -13.18 16.39 16.64
CA ILE A 172 -12.67 17.12 17.81
C ILE A 172 -13.76 18.11 18.27
N LEU A 173 -13.98 18.21 19.57
CA LEU A 173 -14.81 19.26 20.15
C LEU A 173 -13.93 20.46 20.49
N ASN A 174 -14.07 21.54 19.72
CA ASN A 174 -13.43 22.82 20.02
C ASN A 174 -14.34 23.65 20.96
N ARG A 175 -13.86 23.94 22.19
CA ARG A 175 -14.59 24.62 23.24
C ARG A 175 -14.23 26.09 23.37
#